data_5639297fc724e1f7db9750d8759915e6
#
_entry.id   5639297fc724e1f7db9750d8759915e6
#
_cell.length_a   1.000
_cell.length_b   1.000
_cell.length_c   1.000
_cell.angle_alpha   90.00
_cell.angle_beta   90.00
_cell.angle_gamma   90.00
#
_symmetry.space_group_name_H-M   'P 1'
#
loop_
_entity.id
_entity.type
_entity.pdbx_description
1 polymer ?
#
loop_
_entity_poly.entity_id
_entity_poly.type
_entity_poly.pdbx_seq_one_letter_code
_entity_poly.pdbx_strand_id
1 'polypeptide(L)'
;MKSKTQMFLAKVVGTVWSTKKAPDLEGVRFLIVHPYDLDKEPTRNIVVVADRLGAGTGEMVMCAFGKAARSAIGNQDMSIEAAVVGIVDRVDINDTLSDEMREAAQRLVHENGRP
;
A
#
# COMPACT_ATOMS: atom_id res chain seq x y z
N MET A 1 -17.22 -1.09 -18.39
CA MET A 1 -16.68 -0.54 -17.19
C MET A 1 -15.46 -1.33 -16.73
N LYS A 2 -14.47 -0.65 -16.40
CA LYS A 2 -13.27 -1.33 -15.99
C LYS A 2 -13.39 -1.82 -14.55
N SER A 3 -12.75 -2.91 -14.28
CA SER A 3 -12.72 -3.41 -12.94
C SER A 3 -11.87 -2.50 -12.07
N LYS A 4 -12.20 -2.44 -10.81
CA LYS A 4 -11.40 -1.71 -9.87
C LYS A 4 -10.34 -2.58 -9.30
N THR A 5 -9.17 -2.02 -9.14
CA THR A 5 -8.13 -2.70 -8.41
C THR A 5 -8.52 -2.73 -6.95
N GLN A 6 -8.64 -3.93 -6.39
CA GLN A 6 -8.97 -4.09 -4.99
C GLN A 6 -7.76 -4.00 -4.10
N MET A 7 -6.59 -4.30 -4.65
CA MET A 7 -5.34 -4.26 -3.91
C MET A 7 -4.26 -3.67 -4.78
N PHE A 8 -3.26 -3.09 -4.14
CA PHE A 8 -2.12 -2.55 -4.87
C PHE A 8 -0.89 -2.62 -3.99
N LEU A 9 0.26 -2.66 -4.63
CA LEU A 9 1.54 -2.60 -3.94
C LEU A 9 1.99 -1.16 -3.88
N ALA A 10 2.65 -0.80 -2.79
CA ALA A 10 3.11 0.57 -2.61
C ALA A 10 4.30 0.61 -1.68
N LYS A 11 5.05 1.70 -1.77
CA LYS A 11 6.16 1.95 -0.86
C LYS A 11 5.73 3.01 0.15
N VAL A 12 6.01 2.78 1.42
CA VAL A 12 5.73 3.77 2.45
C VAL A 12 6.77 4.88 2.35
N VAL A 13 6.29 6.10 2.14
CA VAL A 13 7.19 7.24 1.99
C VAL A 13 7.05 8.25 3.12
N GLY A 14 6.07 8.09 3.99
CA GLY A 14 5.93 9.01 5.10
C GLY A 14 4.78 8.64 6.02
N THR A 15 4.63 9.44 7.06
CA THR A 15 3.58 9.26 8.06
C THR A 15 2.81 10.57 8.16
N VAL A 16 1.50 10.45 8.35
CA VAL A 16 0.65 11.62 8.54
C VAL A 16 0.44 11.83 10.04
N TRP A 17 0.76 13.01 10.50
CA TRP A 17 0.54 13.39 11.89
C TRP A 17 -0.61 14.37 11.96
N SER A 18 -1.52 14.15 12.90
CA SER A 18 -2.69 15.00 13.05
C SER A 18 -2.99 15.19 14.52
N THR A 19 -3.23 16.43 14.93
CA THR A 19 -3.59 16.70 16.32
C THR A 19 -5.07 16.44 16.58
N LYS A 20 -5.88 16.41 15.52
CA LYS A 20 -7.31 16.14 15.65
C LYS A 20 -7.75 15.24 14.53
N LYS A 21 -8.63 14.31 14.84
CA LYS A 21 -9.22 13.38 13.90
C LYS A 21 -10.68 13.21 14.21
N ALA A 22 -11.44 12.71 13.23
CA ALA A 22 -12.80 12.29 13.49
C ALA A 22 -12.79 11.19 14.57
N PRO A 23 -13.83 11.11 15.40
CA PRO A 23 -13.81 10.15 16.51
C PRO A 23 -13.57 8.71 16.10
N ASP A 24 -14.09 8.28 14.95
CA ASP A 24 -13.90 6.91 14.49
C ASP A 24 -12.50 6.64 13.99
N LEU A 25 -11.66 7.66 13.91
CA LEU A 25 -10.27 7.51 13.45
C LEU A 25 -9.27 7.61 14.58
N GLU A 26 -9.74 7.75 15.81
CA GLU A 26 -8.83 7.80 16.95
C GLU A 26 -8.03 6.52 17.05
N GLY A 27 -6.74 6.67 17.29
CA GLY A 27 -5.87 5.53 17.45
C GLY A 27 -5.46 4.88 16.13
N VAL A 28 -5.94 5.39 15.01
CA VAL A 28 -5.55 4.86 13.71
C VAL A 28 -4.36 5.62 13.21
N ARG A 29 -3.35 4.89 12.79
CA ARG A 29 -2.14 5.47 12.23
C ARG A 29 -2.31 5.60 10.74
N PHE A 30 -1.83 6.71 10.17
CA PHE A 30 -1.95 6.94 8.73
C PHE A 30 -0.57 7.08 8.11
N LEU A 31 -0.42 6.47 6.95
CA LEU A 31 0.83 6.51 6.21
C LEU A 31 0.59 7.12 4.84
N ILE A 32 1.64 7.71 4.31
CA ILE A 32 1.66 8.15 2.93
C ILE A 32 2.39 7.06 2.16
N VAL A 33 1.75 6.54 1.11
CA VAL A 33 2.36 5.51 0.30
C VAL A 33 2.39 5.94 -1.16
N HIS A 34 3.36 5.43 -1.87
CA HIS A 34 3.54 5.68 -3.29
C HIS A 34 3.25 4.38 -4.02
N PRO A 35 2.08 4.28 -4.70
CA PRO A 35 1.72 3.03 -5.38
C PRO A 35 2.66 2.70 -6.52
N TYR A 36 2.84 1.42 -6.76
CA TYR A 36 3.62 0.93 -7.87
C TYR A 36 2.71 0.41 -8.97
N ASP A 37 3.17 0.62 -10.20
CA ASP A 37 2.49 0.08 -11.36
C ASP A 37 3.56 -0.70 -12.12
N LEU A 38 3.43 -2.01 -12.16
CA LEU A 38 4.49 -2.87 -12.69
C LEU A 38 4.68 -2.74 -14.19
N ASP A 39 3.68 -2.25 -14.90
CA ASP A 39 3.77 -2.13 -16.36
C ASP A 39 3.88 -0.70 -16.84
N LYS A 40 4.17 0.23 -15.95
CA LYS A 40 4.28 1.64 -16.30
C LYS A 40 5.33 2.30 -15.44
N GLU A 41 5.66 3.53 -15.81
CA GLU A 41 6.50 4.35 -14.97
C GLU A 41 5.85 4.53 -13.60
N PRO A 42 6.64 4.60 -12.55
CA PRO A 42 6.08 4.86 -11.24
C PRO A 42 5.25 6.13 -11.26
N THR A 43 4.07 6.05 -10.71
CA THR A 43 3.19 7.19 -10.61
C THR A 43 3.76 8.19 -9.61
N ARG A 44 3.46 9.46 -9.81
CA ARG A 44 3.80 10.49 -8.84
C ARG A 44 2.71 10.65 -7.80
N ASN A 45 1.60 9.99 -8.00
CA ASN A 45 0.50 10.09 -7.06
C ASN A 45 0.85 9.40 -5.77
N ILE A 46 0.37 9.95 -4.68
CA ILE A 46 0.50 9.34 -3.38
C ILE A 46 -0.90 9.04 -2.85
N VAL A 47 -0.97 8.12 -1.92
CA VAL A 47 -2.22 7.73 -1.29
C VAL A 47 -2.00 7.71 0.21
N VAL A 48 -2.99 8.21 0.96
CA VAL A 48 -2.97 8.11 2.40
C VAL A 48 -3.74 6.87 2.79
N VAL A 49 -3.10 6.01 3.57
CA VAL A 49 -3.70 4.73 3.96
C VAL A 49 -3.65 4.57 5.47
N ALA A 50 -4.61 3.84 6.00
CA ALA A 50 -4.62 3.49 7.42
C ALA A 50 -3.73 2.28 7.65
N ASP A 51 -3.11 2.20 8.82
CA ASP A 51 -2.20 1.11 9.12
C ASP A 51 -2.33 0.66 10.56
N ARG A 52 -2.46 -0.65 10.77
CA ARG A 52 -2.42 -1.27 12.08
C ARG A 52 -1.32 -2.31 12.20
N LEU A 53 -0.54 -2.51 11.15
CA LEU A 53 0.49 -3.54 11.13
C LEU A 53 1.86 -3.02 11.56
N GLY A 54 2.02 -1.70 11.60
CA GLY A 54 3.29 -1.14 12.02
C GLY A 54 4.29 -0.99 10.89
N ALA A 55 3.81 -0.77 9.67
CA ALA A 55 4.72 -0.57 8.54
C ALA A 55 5.53 0.71 8.73
N GLY A 56 6.78 0.67 8.31
CA GLY A 56 7.69 1.78 8.42
C GLY A 56 8.07 2.36 7.08
N THR A 57 8.60 3.58 7.13
CA THR A 57 9.06 4.26 5.92
C THR A 57 10.10 3.42 5.22
N GLY A 58 9.95 3.31 3.91
CA GLY A 58 10.84 2.51 3.08
C GLY A 58 10.35 1.11 2.82
N GLU A 59 9.39 0.62 3.61
CA GLU A 59 8.90 -0.73 3.42
C GLU A 59 7.88 -0.80 2.29
N MET A 60 7.83 -1.95 1.65
CA MET A 60 6.80 -2.22 0.66
C MET A 60 5.60 -2.83 1.35
N VAL A 61 4.43 -2.35 1.01
CA VAL A 61 3.19 -2.81 1.63
C VAL A 61 2.20 -3.20 0.56
N MET A 62 1.29 -4.08 0.95
CA MET A 62 0.13 -4.40 0.13
C MET A 62 -1.05 -3.68 0.76
N CYS A 63 -1.76 -2.91 -0.06
CA CYS A 63 -2.87 -2.09 0.40
C CYS A 63 -4.15 -2.52 -0.29
N ALA A 64 -5.27 -2.23 0.36
CA ALA A 64 -6.58 -2.54 -0.18
C ALA A 64 -7.49 -1.32 -0.06
N PHE A 65 -8.57 -1.31 -0.83
CA PHE A 65 -9.56 -0.26 -0.82
C PHE A 65 -10.87 -0.77 -0.22
N GLY A 66 -11.71 0.16 0.19
CA GLY A 66 -13.10 -0.08 0.51
C GLY A 66 -13.32 -1.06 1.64
N LYS A 67 -14.18 -2.03 1.40
CA LYS A 67 -14.55 -2.99 2.44
C LYS A 67 -13.35 -3.79 2.95
N ALA A 68 -12.47 -4.19 2.05
CA ALA A 68 -11.28 -4.94 2.46
C ALA A 68 -10.38 -4.09 3.36
N ALA A 69 -10.26 -2.81 3.04
CA ALA A 69 -9.47 -1.91 3.86
C ALA A 69 -10.08 -1.78 5.26
N ARG A 70 -11.38 -1.57 5.34
CA ARG A 70 -12.05 -1.42 6.62
C ARG A 70 -11.99 -2.70 7.43
N SER A 71 -12.05 -3.86 6.77
CA SER A 71 -11.91 -5.14 7.47
C SER A 71 -10.52 -5.27 8.07
N ALA A 72 -9.49 -4.84 7.35
CA ALA A 72 -8.12 -4.94 7.86
C ALA A 72 -7.93 -4.09 9.11
N ILE A 73 -8.62 -2.96 9.20
CA ILE A 73 -8.53 -2.10 10.37
C ILE A 73 -9.47 -2.59 11.47
N GLY A 74 -10.53 -3.30 11.11
CA GLY A 74 -11.40 -3.93 12.09
C GLY A 74 -12.71 -3.23 12.33
N ASN A 75 -13.10 -2.29 11.47
CA ASN A 75 -14.35 -1.57 11.66
C ASN A 75 -14.92 -1.13 10.32
N GLN A 76 -16.03 -1.75 9.91
CA GLN A 76 -16.64 -1.44 8.62
C GLN A 76 -17.27 -0.06 8.56
N ASP A 77 -17.50 0.55 9.71
CA ASP A 77 -18.11 1.86 9.75
C ASP A 77 -17.12 3.00 9.73
N MET A 78 -15.84 2.70 9.62
CA MET A 78 -14.81 3.74 9.62
C MET A 78 -14.80 4.55 8.34
N SER A 79 -14.38 5.80 8.48
CA SER A 79 -14.30 6.73 7.36
C SER A 79 -12.95 6.61 6.67
N ILE A 80 -12.63 5.41 6.19
CA ILE A 80 -11.39 5.19 5.45
C ILE A 80 -11.71 4.45 4.16
N GLU A 81 -10.87 4.70 3.16
CA GLU A 81 -11.01 4.03 1.87
C GLU A 81 -9.85 3.14 1.51
N ALA A 82 -8.72 3.27 2.21
CA ALA A 82 -7.56 2.46 1.90
C ALA A 82 -6.80 2.12 3.16
N ALA A 83 -6.25 0.92 3.22
CA ALA A 83 -5.50 0.46 4.37
C ALA A 83 -4.44 -0.54 3.96
N VAL A 84 -3.39 -0.61 4.79
CA VAL A 84 -2.36 -1.62 4.65
C VAL A 84 -2.92 -2.95 5.11
N VAL A 85 -2.83 -3.96 4.26
CA VAL A 85 -3.28 -5.31 4.61
C VAL A 85 -2.12 -6.28 4.74
N GLY A 86 -0.91 -5.89 4.37
CA GLY A 86 0.25 -6.76 4.54
C GLY A 86 1.53 -5.99 4.33
N ILE A 87 2.59 -6.44 4.97
CA ILE A 87 3.94 -5.93 4.74
C ILE A 87 4.63 -6.97 3.86
N VAL A 88 5.20 -6.52 2.75
CA VAL A 88 5.68 -7.41 1.70
C VAL A 88 7.17 -7.61 1.84
N ASP A 89 7.57 -8.87 1.93
CA ASP A 89 8.99 -9.22 1.98
C ASP A 89 9.55 -9.52 0.60
N ARG A 90 8.72 -10.06 -0.28
CA ARG A 90 9.20 -10.52 -1.58
C ARG A 90 8.05 -10.58 -2.58
N VAL A 91 8.37 -10.30 -3.83
CA VAL A 91 7.43 -10.43 -4.94
C VAL A 91 8.03 -11.41 -5.94
N ASP A 92 7.25 -12.42 -6.29
CA ASP A 92 7.64 -13.38 -7.32
C ASP A 92 6.69 -13.25 -8.49
N ILE A 93 7.25 -13.15 -9.68
CA ILE A 93 6.46 -12.99 -10.89
C ILE A 93 6.71 -14.19 -11.79
N ASN A 94 5.64 -14.71 -12.35
CA ASN A 94 5.69 -15.87 -13.21
C ASN A 94 6.61 -15.62 -14.41
N ASP A 95 7.36 -16.66 -14.79
CA ASP A 95 8.31 -16.56 -15.89
C ASP A 95 7.68 -16.24 -17.24
N THR A 96 6.36 -16.37 -17.35
CA THR A 96 5.69 -16.02 -18.61
C THR A 96 5.54 -14.52 -18.79
N LEU A 97 5.79 -13.74 -17.75
CA LEU A 97 5.71 -12.30 -17.87
C LEU A 97 6.93 -11.75 -18.59
N SER A 98 6.77 -10.55 -19.16
CA SER A 98 7.87 -9.93 -19.88
C SER A 98 9.05 -9.64 -18.94
N ASP A 99 10.21 -9.50 -19.54
CA ASP A 99 11.40 -9.17 -18.78
C ASP A 99 11.26 -7.83 -18.09
N GLU A 100 10.61 -6.88 -18.76
CA GLU A 100 10.39 -5.57 -18.15
C GLU A 100 9.61 -5.66 -16.86
N MET A 101 8.59 -6.48 -16.84
CA MET A 101 7.76 -6.62 -15.66
C MET A 101 8.53 -7.31 -14.54
N ARG A 102 9.35 -8.28 -14.88
CA ARG A 102 10.18 -8.94 -13.88
C ARG A 102 11.18 -7.98 -13.27
N GLU A 103 11.80 -7.16 -14.12
CA GLU A 103 12.75 -6.17 -13.64
C GLU A 103 12.07 -5.15 -12.73
N ALA A 104 10.87 -4.73 -13.10
CA ALA A 104 10.14 -3.79 -12.28
C ALA A 104 9.86 -4.39 -10.89
N ALA A 105 9.45 -5.65 -10.84
CA ALA A 105 9.17 -6.29 -9.57
C ALA A 105 10.43 -6.39 -8.71
N GLN A 106 11.56 -6.70 -9.33
CA GLN A 106 12.82 -6.79 -8.60
C GLN A 106 13.25 -5.43 -8.05
N ARG A 107 13.02 -4.37 -8.82
CA ARG A 107 13.33 -3.03 -8.34
C ARG A 107 12.50 -2.68 -7.11
N LEU A 108 11.23 -3.08 -7.09
CA LEU A 108 10.40 -2.84 -5.94
C LEU A 108 10.99 -3.44 -4.68
N VAL A 109 11.40 -4.70 -4.78
CA VAL A 109 11.95 -5.39 -3.61
C VAL A 109 13.24 -4.73 -3.16
N HIS A 110 14.10 -4.36 -4.12
CA HIS A 110 15.35 -3.69 -3.78
C HIS A 110 15.11 -2.34 -3.10
N GLU A 111 14.15 -1.57 -3.61
CA GLU A 111 13.85 -0.26 -3.04
C GLU A 111 13.31 -0.37 -1.63
N ASN A 112 12.77 -1.51 -1.28
CA ASN A 112 12.30 -1.76 0.06
C ASN A 112 13.43 -2.08 1.04
N GLY A 113 14.67 -2.11 0.55
CA GLY A 113 15.82 -2.39 1.41
C GLY A 113 16.00 -3.85 1.71
N ARG A 114 15.43 -4.73 0.96
CA ARG A 114 15.57 -6.17 1.15
C ARG A 114 16.62 -6.71 0.19
N PRO A 115 17.50 -7.55 0.68
CA PRO A 115 18.51 -8.15 -0.20
C PRO A 115 17.91 -9.09 -1.21
#